data_b3814b6651ce58bd4bbd1e5870c0b9af
#
_entry.id   b3814b6651ce58bd4bbd1e5870c0b9af
#
_cell.length_a   1.000
_cell.length_b   1.000
_cell.length_c   1.000
_cell.angle_alpha   90.00
_cell.angle_beta   90.00
_cell.angle_gamma   90.00
#
_symmetry.space_group_name_H-M   'P 1'
#
loop_
_entity.id
_entity.type
_entity.pdbx_description
1 polymer ?
#
loop_
_entity_poly.entity_id
_entity_poly.type
_entity_poly.pdbx_seq_one_letter_code
_entity_poly.pdbx_strand_id
1 'polypeptide(L)'
;AKCIGCRACTAACPTGAAAVAAGGRIQVDRAACRSCFACVRACCSGALSRIGEELDARTLVERVMAQHMSWRAEGGVTLSGGEPLAQPDFAAELLQRFREEGVGTALETCGYVPFEAFQKAAPFCQLIFFDLKCMASEVHRRYTGVDNRRILDNLMALSREFPDLPLQVRTPLIPGVNDGREQLSEIVQFLRRLPSLADYELLPYHNWGEGKYRQLGRSYPLAGLEPP
;
A
#
# COMPACT_ATOMS: atom_id res chain seq x y z
N ALA A 1 2.69 -26.27 0.44
CA ALA A 1 2.37 -25.82 -0.91
C ALA A 1 1.06 -26.48 -1.36
N LYS A 2 0.09 -25.70 -1.88
CA LYS A 2 -1.23 -26.21 -2.32
C LYS A 2 -1.19 -26.88 -3.71
N CYS A 3 -0.14 -26.62 -4.53
CA CYS A 3 -0.07 -27.14 -5.90
C CYS A 3 0.20 -28.65 -5.93
N ILE A 4 -0.67 -29.40 -6.62
CA ILE A 4 -0.59 -30.86 -6.80
C ILE A 4 0.01 -31.27 -8.17
N GLY A 5 0.48 -30.33 -8.99
CA GLY A 5 1.13 -30.60 -10.27
C GLY A 5 0.20 -31.07 -11.40
N CYS A 6 -1.13 -30.93 -11.28
CA CYS A 6 -2.10 -31.45 -12.25
C CYS A 6 -2.07 -30.77 -13.64
N ARG A 7 -1.41 -29.61 -13.78
CA ARG A 7 -1.26 -28.83 -15.04
C ARG A 7 -2.56 -28.30 -15.65
N ALA A 8 -3.72 -28.41 -14.98
CA ALA A 8 -4.98 -27.90 -15.51
C ALA A 8 -4.92 -26.37 -15.81
N CYS A 9 -4.18 -25.61 -14.99
CA CYS A 9 -3.97 -24.17 -15.21
C CYS A 9 -3.18 -23.86 -16.48
N THR A 10 -2.23 -24.69 -16.85
CA THR A 10 -1.43 -24.55 -18.10
C THR A 10 -2.32 -24.79 -19.32
N ALA A 11 -3.11 -25.85 -19.30
CA ALA A 11 -4.05 -26.18 -20.38
C ALA A 11 -5.16 -25.13 -20.55
N ALA A 12 -5.59 -24.51 -19.44
CA ALA A 12 -6.64 -23.49 -19.46
C ALA A 12 -6.16 -22.09 -19.86
N CYS A 13 -4.83 -21.88 -19.96
CA CYS A 13 -4.31 -20.54 -20.23
C CYS A 13 -4.34 -20.22 -21.73
N PRO A 14 -5.17 -19.26 -22.20
CA PRO A 14 -5.31 -18.99 -23.63
C PRO A 14 -4.08 -18.33 -24.27
N THR A 15 -3.18 -17.77 -23.45
CA THR A 15 -1.96 -17.10 -23.93
C THR A 15 -0.69 -17.92 -23.65
N GLY A 16 -0.81 -19.10 -23.02
CA GLY A 16 0.35 -19.88 -22.58
C GLY A 16 1.14 -19.25 -21.42
N ALA A 17 0.68 -18.13 -20.86
CA ALA A 17 1.37 -17.42 -19.78
C ALA A 17 1.56 -18.25 -18.50
N ALA A 18 0.67 -19.23 -18.22
CA ALA A 18 0.82 -20.12 -17.10
C ALA A 18 1.59 -21.37 -17.53
N ALA A 19 2.82 -21.52 -17.08
CA ALA A 19 3.72 -22.62 -17.43
C ALA A 19 4.29 -23.30 -16.20
N VAL A 20 4.77 -24.54 -16.37
CA VAL A 20 5.51 -25.26 -15.34
C VAL A 20 6.96 -24.81 -15.38
N ALA A 21 7.45 -24.21 -14.31
CA ALA A 21 8.84 -23.83 -14.15
C ALA A 21 9.72 -25.01 -13.76
N ALA A 22 11.05 -24.83 -13.84
CA ALA A 22 12.02 -25.77 -13.27
C ALA A 22 11.69 -25.99 -11.79
N GLY A 23 11.54 -27.25 -11.37
CA GLY A 23 11.10 -27.62 -10.02
C GLY A 23 9.60 -27.87 -9.87
N GLY A 24 8.84 -27.94 -10.98
CA GLY A 24 7.44 -28.40 -11.01
C GLY A 24 6.40 -27.40 -10.49
N ARG A 25 6.80 -26.19 -10.15
CA ARG A 25 5.88 -25.11 -9.72
C ARG A 25 5.33 -24.35 -10.93
N ILE A 26 4.10 -23.89 -10.82
CA ILE A 26 3.51 -23.01 -11.83
C ILE A 26 4.09 -21.62 -11.69
N GLN A 27 4.57 -21.08 -12.79
CA GLN A 27 4.97 -19.69 -12.93
C GLN A 27 4.07 -19.03 -13.96
N VAL A 28 3.74 -17.75 -13.72
CA VAL A 28 2.93 -16.95 -14.65
C VAL A 28 3.82 -15.87 -15.24
N ASP A 29 4.01 -15.92 -16.55
CA ASP A 29 4.62 -14.83 -17.31
C ASP A 29 3.66 -13.61 -17.28
N ARG A 30 4.06 -12.58 -16.57
CA ARG A 30 3.24 -11.38 -16.37
C ARG A 30 3.13 -10.53 -17.64
N ALA A 31 4.10 -10.60 -18.55
CA ALA A 31 4.06 -9.88 -19.82
C ALA A 31 3.04 -10.49 -20.78
N ALA A 32 2.93 -11.82 -20.81
CA ALA A 32 1.98 -12.55 -21.65
C ALA A 32 0.59 -12.72 -21.00
N CYS A 33 0.46 -12.46 -19.69
CA CYS A 33 -0.76 -12.67 -18.93
C CYS A 33 -1.79 -11.57 -19.20
N ARG A 34 -3.01 -11.94 -19.62
CA ARG A 34 -4.15 -11.03 -19.82
C ARG A 34 -5.05 -10.90 -18.60
N SER A 35 -4.66 -11.44 -17.44
CA SER A 35 -5.44 -11.42 -16.20
C SER A 35 -6.88 -11.96 -16.35
N CYS A 36 -7.09 -12.91 -17.25
CA CYS A 36 -8.42 -13.51 -17.49
C CYS A 36 -8.86 -14.53 -16.43
N PHE A 37 -7.96 -14.89 -15.51
CA PHE A 37 -8.18 -15.84 -14.41
C PHE A 37 -8.66 -17.23 -14.79
N ALA A 38 -8.56 -17.65 -16.05
CA ALA A 38 -8.91 -19.01 -16.48
C ALA A 38 -8.11 -20.08 -15.72
N CYS A 39 -6.81 -19.82 -15.49
CA CYS A 39 -5.94 -20.69 -14.67
C CYS A 39 -6.37 -20.81 -13.21
N VAL A 40 -6.97 -19.75 -12.64
CA VAL A 40 -7.51 -19.75 -11.27
C VAL A 40 -8.76 -20.62 -11.21
N ARG A 41 -9.69 -20.45 -12.17
CA ARG A 41 -10.91 -21.27 -12.25
C ARG A 41 -10.62 -22.73 -12.47
N ALA A 42 -9.57 -23.06 -13.21
CA ALA A 42 -9.14 -24.45 -13.48
C ALA A 42 -8.35 -25.08 -12.33
N CYS A 43 -7.94 -24.30 -11.31
CA CYS A 43 -7.10 -24.79 -10.23
C CYS A 43 -7.92 -25.50 -9.15
N CYS A 44 -8.08 -26.80 -9.25
CA CYS A 44 -8.87 -27.60 -8.30
C CYS A 44 -8.30 -27.63 -6.87
N SER A 45 -7.00 -27.39 -6.70
CA SER A 45 -6.36 -27.33 -5.37
C SER A 45 -6.34 -25.93 -4.72
N GLY A 46 -6.84 -24.89 -5.41
CA GLY A 46 -6.77 -23.51 -4.95
C GLY A 46 -5.34 -22.96 -4.79
N ALA A 47 -4.37 -23.54 -5.49
CA ALA A 47 -2.98 -23.09 -5.45
C ALA A 47 -2.76 -21.78 -6.23
N LEU A 48 -3.62 -21.48 -7.20
CA LEU A 48 -3.72 -20.20 -7.88
C LEU A 48 -4.97 -19.49 -7.38
N SER A 49 -4.83 -18.22 -7.03
CA SER A 49 -5.93 -17.36 -6.59
C SER A 49 -5.84 -15.99 -7.24
N ARG A 50 -6.97 -15.33 -7.41
CA ARG A 50 -7.03 -13.92 -7.72
C ARG A 50 -6.70 -13.13 -6.46
N ILE A 51 -5.86 -12.11 -6.56
CA ILE A 51 -5.63 -11.12 -5.51
C ILE A 51 -6.44 -9.88 -5.86
N GLY A 52 -7.17 -9.38 -4.88
CA GLY A 52 -8.12 -8.29 -5.06
C GLY A 52 -9.49 -8.73 -5.54
N GLU A 53 -10.47 -7.93 -5.21
CA GLU A 53 -11.88 -8.10 -5.55
C GLU A 53 -12.40 -6.76 -6.08
N GLU A 54 -13.29 -6.80 -7.05
CA GLU A 54 -14.00 -5.61 -7.52
C GLU A 54 -15.27 -5.46 -6.68
N LEU A 55 -15.32 -4.39 -5.90
CA LEU A 55 -16.44 -4.08 -5.02
C LEU A 55 -16.83 -2.62 -5.23
N ASP A 56 -18.11 -2.35 -5.14
CA ASP A 56 -18.62 -0.99 -4.95
C ASP A 56 -18.44 -0.56 -3.47
N ALA A 57 -18.45 0.74 -3.23
CA ALA A 57 -18.21 1.31 -1.91
C ALA A 57 -19.25 0.88 -0.89
N ARG A 58 -20.53 0.80 -1.30
CA ARG A 58 -21.62 0.37 -0.42
C ARG A 58 -21.40 -1.05 0.10
N THR A 59 -21.18 -1.99 -0.82
CA THR A 59 -20.92 -3.40 -0.48
C THR A 59 -19.72 -3.55 0.45
N LEU A 60 -18.65 -2.76 0.22
CA LEU A 60 -17.47 -2.81 1.07
C LEU A 60 -17.77 -2.25 2.47
N VAL A 61 -18.46 -1.13 2.58
CA VAL A 61 -18.86 -0.55 3.86
C VAL A 61 -19.75 -1.51 4.64
N GLU A 62 -20.80 -2.08 4.03
CA GLU A 62 -21.68 -3.07 4.66
C GLU A 62 -20.87 -4.26 5.20
N ARG A 63 -19.91 -4.78 4.43
CA ARG A 63 -19.06 -5.91 4.82
C ARG A 63 -18.15 -5.58 6.01
N VAL A 64 -17.60 -4.39 6.06
CA VAL A 64 -16.75 -3.91 7.17
C VAL A 64 -17.60 -3.64 8.41
N MET A 65 -18.74 -2.97 8.25
CA MET A 65 -19.66 -2.66 9.36
C MET A 65 -20.27 -3.91 9.99
N ALA A 66 -20.41 -5.00 9.26
CA ALA A 66 -20.81 -6.30 9.84
C ALA A 66 -19.86 -6.80 10.94
N GLN A 67 -18.61 -6.31 10.99
CA GLN A 67 -17.62 -6.64 12.02
C GLN A 67 -17.50 -5.56 13.11
N HIS A 68 -18.23 -4.44 12.98
CA HIS A 68 -18.13 -3.28 13.88
C HIS A 68 -18.39 -3.62 15.35
N MET A 69 -19.30 -4.55 15.64
CA MET A 69 -19.61 -5.01 17.00
C MET A 69 -18.41 -5.63 17.74
N SER A 70 -17.37 -6.06 17.02
CA SER A 70 -16.14 -6.61 17.60
C SER A 70 -15.06 -5.54 17.88
N TRP A 71 -15.28 -4.29 17.48
CA TRP A 71 -14.30 -3.23 17.66
C TRP A 71 -14.37 -2.68 19.07
N ARG A 72 -13.25 -2.10 19.53
CA ARG A 72 -13.23 -1.32 20.77
C ARG A 72 -13.96 0.01 20.55
N ALA A 73 -14.35 0.69 21.62
CA ALA A 73 -15.06 1.96 21.56
C ALA A 73 -14.33 3.04 20.73
N GLU A 74 -13.00 2.96 20.64
CA GLU A 74 -12.15 3.88 19.87
C GLU A 74 -11.73 3.29 18.50
N GLY A 75 -12.39 2.22 18.06
CA GLY A 75 -12.10 1.57 16.79
C GLY A 75 -12.46 2.45 15.59
N GLY A 76 -11.72 2.24 14.49
CA GLY A 76 -11.93 2.98 13.24
C GLY A 76 -11.49 2.18 12.03
N VAL A 77 -11.57 2.82 10.88
CA VAL A 77 -11.14 2.27 9.59
C VAL A 77 -9.95 3.06 9.07
N THR A 78 -8.90 2.35 8.69
CA THR A 78 -7.77 2.91 7.97
C THR A 78 -7.79 2.40 6.53
N LEU A 79 -7.91 3.32 5.56
CA LEU A 79 -7.69 2.97 4.16
C LEU A 79 -6.19 2.87 3.90
N SER A 80 -5.75 1.69 3.52
CA SER A 80 -4.36 1.33 3.27
C SER A 80 -4.26 0.38 2.05
N GLY A 81 -3.13 -0.28 1.87
CA GLY A 81 -2.99 -1.36 0.86
C GLY A 81 -1.80 -1.18 -0.05
N GLY A 82 -1.99 -0.89 -1.34
CA GLY A 82 -0.97 -0.33 -2.23
C GLY A 82 -0.89 1.18 -1.98
N GLU A 83 -1.53 1.95 -2.86
CA GLU A 83 -1.78 3.38 -2.63
C GLU A 83 -3.29 3.62 -2.77
N PRO A 84 -4.01 3.90 -1.66
CA PRO A 84 -5.47 4.08 -1.72
C PRO A 84 -5.86 5.25 -2.62
N LEU A 85 -5.04 6.31 -2.66
CA LEU A 85 -5.27 7.47 -3.50
C LEU A 85 -4.94 7.23 -5.00
N ALA A 86 -4.53 6.02 -5.40
CA ALA A 86 -4.57 5.62 -6.80
C ALA A 86 -6.02 5.50 -7.34
N GLN A 87 -7.01 5.42 -6.44
CA GLN A 87 -8.45 5.44 -6.72
C GLN A 87 -9.11 6.53 -5.85
N PRO A 88 -8.85 7.83 -6.12
CA PRO A 88 -9.17 8.91 -5.20
C PRO A 88 -10.67 9.10 -4.97
N ASP A 89 -11.50 8.91 -5.99
CA ASP A 89 -12.95 9.03 -5.87
C ASP A 89 -13.53 7.91 -5.02
N PHE A 90 -13.04 6.68 -5.21
CA PHE A 90 -13.45 5.53 -4.41
C PHE A 90 -12.98 5.65 -2.95
N ALA A 91 -11.74 6.12 -2.73
CA ALA A 91 -11.22 6.36 -1.39
C ALA A 91 -12.03 7.44 -0.65
N ALA A 92 -12.34 8.56 -1.31
CA ALA A 92 -13.16 9.62 -0.75
C ALA A 92 -14.58 9.14 -0.41
N GLU A 93 -15.23 8.40 -1.31
CA GLU A 93 -16.55 7.82 -1.08
C GLU A 93 -16.56 6.87 0.12
N LEU A 94 -15.55 6.00 0.25
CA LEU A 94 -15.44 5.09 1.40
C LEU A 94 -15.29 5.85 2.72
N LEU A 95 -14.36 6.81 2.77
CA LEU A 95 -14.12 7.61 3.97
C LEU A 95 -15.38 8.39 4.38
N GLN A 96 -16.07 8.99 3.42
CA GLN A 96 -17.33 9.70 3.66
C GLN A 96 -18.38 8.77 4.26
N ARG A 97 -18.62 7.60 3.65
CA ARG A 97 -19.61 6.64 4.12
C ARG A 97 -19.31 6.12 5.52
N PHE A 98 -18.03 5.82 5.84
CA PHE A 98 -17.66 5.42 7.19
C PHE A 98 -17.89 6.53 8.22
N ARG A 99 -17.66 7.79 7.87
CA ARG A 99 -18.00 8.92 8.73
C ARG A 99 -19.49 9.07 8.96
N GLU A 100 -20.32 8.86 7.93
CA GLU A 100 -21.78 8.86 8.02
C GLU A 100 -22.29 7.78 8.98
N GLU A 101 -21.58 6.63 9.05
CA GLU A 101 -21.83 5.56 10.04
C GLU A 101 -21.25 5.86 11.44
N GLY A 102 -20.67 7.05 11.66
CA GLY A 102 -20.06 7.43 12.92
C GLY A 102 -18.73 6.77 13.25
N VAL A 103 -18.06 6.18 12.25
CA VAL A 103 -16.78 5.46 12.39
C VAL A 103 -15.61 6.41 12.20
N GLY A 104 -14.59 6.29 13.06
CA GLY A 104 -13.32 6.98 12.90
C GLY A 104 -12.60 6.57 11.60
N THR A 105 -12.04 7.54 10.88
CA THR A 105 -11.44 7.33 9.56
C THR A 105 -9.99 7.79 9.51
N ALA A 106 -9.12 6.94 8.99
CA ALA A 106 -7.74 7.27 8.71
C ALA A 106 -7.34 6.85 7.28
N LEU A 107 -6.35 7.53 6.74
CA LEU A 107 -5.74 7.24 5.44
C LEU A 107 -4.26 6.97 5.64
N GLU A 108 -3.75 5.89 5.04
CA GLU A 108 -2.32 5.59 4.98
C GLU A 108 -1.83 5.72 3.54
N THR A 109 -0.86 6.61 3.29
CA THR A 109 -0.42 6.95 1.93
C THR A 109 1.09 7.15 1.85
N CYS A 110 1.67 6.82 0.70
CA CYS A 110 3.05 7.20 0.36
C CYS A 110 3.15 8.60 -0.27
N GLY A 111 2.04 9.27 -0.54
CA GLY A 111 2.00 10.64 -1.06
C GLY A 111 2.39 10.83 -2.53
N TYR A 112 2.69 9.77 -3.28
CA TYR A 112 3.08 9.90 -4.70
C TYR A 112 1.87 9.88 -5.64
N VAL A 113 0.98 10.85 -5.47
CA VAL A 113 -0.26 11.02 -6.25
C VAL A 113 -0.41 12.50 -6.65
N PRO A 114 -1.29 12.86 -7.61
CA PRO A 114 -1.69 14.25 -7.80
C PRO A 114 -2.31 14.83 -6.53
N PHE A 115 -2.06 16.10 -6.22
CA PHE A 115 -2.52 16.72 -4.98
C PHE A 115 -4.06 16.76 -4.86
N GLU A 116 -4.74 16.84 -5.99
CA GLU A 116 -6.20 16.78 -6.09
C GLU A 116 -6.80 15.50 -5.47
N ALA A 117 -6.03 14.41 -5.41
CA ALA A 117 -6.45 13.19 -4.73
C ALA A 117 -6.57 13.40 -3.21
N PHE A 118 -5.67 14.19 -2.61
CA PHE A 118 -5.78 14.59 -1.22
C PHE A 118 -6.97 15.51 -0.97
N GLN A 119 -7.18 16.48 -1.85
CA GLN A 119 -8.31 17.42 -1.72
C GLN A 119 -9.67 16.69 -1.69
N LYS A 120 -9.78 15.56 -2.41
CA LYS A 120 -10.98 14.72 -2.37
C LYS A 120 -11.14 13.93 -1.08
N ALA A 121 -10.07 13.35 -0.57
CA ALA A 121 -10.12 12.39 0.54
C ALA A 121 -9.92 13.03 1.93
N ALA A 122 -9.03 14.03 2.05
CA ALA A 122 -8.66 14.63 3.33
C ALA A 122 -9.84 15.21 4.13
N PRO A 123 -10.88 15.83 3.51
CA PRO A 123 -12.04 16.31 4.24
C PRO A 123 -12.79 15.24 5.05
N PHE A 124 -12.61 13.98 4.68
CA PHE A 124 -13.25 12.85 5.33
C PHE A 124 -12.32 12.06 6.26
N CYS A 125 -11.05 12.49 6.41
CA CYS A 125 -10.07 11.87 7.31
C CYS A 125 -10.09 12.55 8.68
N GLN A 126 -9.86 11.77 9.73
CA GLN A 126 -9.55 12.25 11.08
C GLN A 126 -8.06 12.14 11.40
N LEU A 127 -7.32 11.35 10.61
CA LEU A 127 -5.88 11.17 10.73
C LEU A 127 -5.33 10.74 9.37
N ILE A 128 -4.14 11.25 9.03
CA ILE A 128 -3.38 10.72 7.88
C ILE A 128 -2.04 10.19 8.38
N PHE A 129 -1.78 8.91 8.12
CA PHE A 129 -0.47 8.30 8.18
C PHE A 129 0.26 8.57 6.85
N PHE A 130 1.35 9.29 6.91
CA PHE A 130 2.09 9.69 5.72
C PHE A 130 3.49 9.11 5.72
N ASP A 131 3.81 8.29 4.73
CA ASP A 131 5.11 7.63 4.62
C ASP A 131 6.15 8.53 3.97
N LEU A 132 7.08 9.08 4.74
CA LEU A 132 8.27 9.77 4.27
C LEU A 132 9.50 8.88 4.42
N LYS A 133 9.95 8.26 3.32
CA LYS A 133 10.95 7.19 3.38
C LYS A 133 12.40 7.70 3.48
N CYS A 134 12.74 8.80 2.81
CA CYS A 134 14.03 9.49 2.93
C CYS A 134 13.98 10.86 2.25
N MET A 135 14.93 11.75 2.58
CA MET A 135 15.07 13.06 1.94
C MET A 135 15.91 13.00 0.66
N ALA A 136 16.91 12.10 0.59
CA ALA A 136 17.78 11.94 -0.56
C ALA A 136 17.02 11.37 -1.78
N SER A 137 16.77 12.20 -2.79
CA SER A 137 15.97 11.88 -3.97
C SER A 137 16.53 10.69 -4.76
N GLU A 138 17.85 10.58 -4.90
CA GLU A 138 18.50 9.48 -5.62
C GLU A 138 18.36 8.14 -4.86
N VAL A 139 18.47 8.16 -3.53
CA VAL A 139 18.22 7.00 -2.68
C VAL A 139 16.76 6.58 -2.82
N HIS A 140 15.81 7.53 -2.74
CA HIS A 140 14.38 7.25 -2.90
C HIS A 140 14.12 6.59 -4.26
N ARG A 141 14.63 7.17 -5.36
CA ARG A 141 14.46 6.63 -6.72
C ARG A 141 15.03 5.23 -6.87
N ARG A 142 16.20 4.98 -6.27
CA ARG A 142 16.85 3.65 -6.33
C ARG A 142 15.98 2.54 -5.73
N TYR A 143 15.30 2.80 -4.60
CA TYR A 143 14.55 1.77 -3.88
C TYR A 143 13.04 1.75 -4.15
N THR A 144 12.47 2.85 -4.65
CA THR A 144 11.03 2.95 -4.94
C THR A 144 10.70 3.07 -6.42
N GLY A 145 11.68 3.40 -7.25
CA GLY A 145 11.52 3.63 -8.69
C GLY A 145 11.16 5.07 -9.06
N VAL A 146 10.87 5.95 -8.10
CA VAL A 146 10.48 7.35 -8.32
C VAL A 146 11.25 8.29 -7.38
N ASP A 147 11.40 9.57 -7.75
CA ASP A 147 11.92 10.58 -6.83
C ASP A 147 10.88 10.96 -5.76
N ASN A 148 11.33 11.69 -4.73
CA ASN A 148 10.49 12.08 -3.61
C ASN A 148 9.95 13.51 -3.70
N ARG A 149 10.21 14.26 -4.77
CA ARG A 149 9.85 15.67 -4.87
C ARG A 149 8.34 15.88 -4.68
N ARG A 150 7.55 15.15 -5.46
CA ARG A 150 6.08 15.19 -5.35
C ARG A 150 5.59 14.85 -3.95
N ILE A 151 6.22 13.87 -3.29
CA ILE A 151 5.87 13.45 -1.93
C ILE A 151 6.08 14.60 -0.94
N LEU A 152 7.23 15.27 -1.01
CA LEU A 152 7.57 16.40 -0.15
C LEU A 152 6.66 17.60 -0.41
N ASP A 153 6.38 17.91 -1.68
CA ASP A 153 5.49 18.99 -2.08
C ASP A 153 4.06 18.72 -1.56
N ASN A 154 3.56 17.50 -1.73
CA ASN A 154 2.24 17.07 -1.27
C ASN A 154 2.13 17.11 0.26
N LEU A 155 3.13 16.63 1.00
CA LEU A 155 3.12 16.65 2.45
C LEU A 155 3.06 18.09 2.99
N MET A 156 3.84 19.00 2.38
CA MET A 156 3.82 20.42 2.74
C MET A 156 2.48 21.08 2.38
N ALA A 157 1.94 20.82 1.19
CA ALA A 157 0.66 21.37 0.75
C ALA A 157 -0.49 20.87 1.63
N LEU A 158 -0.53 19.56 1.92
CA LEU A 158 -1.52 18.93 2.76
C LEU A 158 -1.55 19.56 4.16
N SER A 159 -0.37 19.74 4.77
CA SER A 159 -0.26 20.34 6.10
C SER A 159 -0.70 21.80 6.15
N ARG A 160 -0.59 22.54 5.05
CA ARG A 160 -1.03 23.94 4.97
C ARG A 160 -2.50 24.09 4.64
N GLU A 161 -3.02 23.25 3.74
CA GLU A 161 -4.42 23.32 3.29
C GLU A 161 -5.37 22.74 4.33
N PHE A 162 -4.90 21.75 5.11
CA PHE A 162 -5.67 21.10 6.18
C PHE A 162 -4.93 21.19 7.53
N PRO A 163 -4.80 22.40 8.11
CA PRO A 163 -3.98 22.62 9.32
C PRO A 163 -4.54 21.91 10.57
N ASP A 164 -5.85 21.65 10.61
CA ASP A 164 -6.53 20.96 11.71
C ASP A 164 -6.57 19.43 11.54
N LEU A 165 -6.11 18.91 10.39
CA LEU A 165 -6.06 17.46 10.15
C LEU A 165 -4.72 16.90 10.66
N PRO A 166 -4.72 16.05 11.69
CA PRO A 166 -3.49 15.49 12.24
C PRO A 166 -2.74 14.65 11.20
N LEU A 167 -1.45 14.93 11.06
CA LEU A 167 -0.53 14.14 10.24
C LEU A 167 0.43 13.36 11.15
N GLN A 168 0.41 12.05 11.06
CA GLN A 168 1.44 11.18 11.63
C GLN A 168 2.37 10.74 10.50
N VAL A 169 3.58 11.30 10.49
CA VAL A 169 4.58 10.94 9.49
C VAL A 169 5.38 9.73 9.96
N ARG A 170 5.60 8.78 9.06
CA ARG A 170 6.31 7.54 9.38
C ARG A 170 7.48 7.31 8.44
N THR A 171 8.60 6.84 9.01
CA THR A 171 9.79 6.47 8.24
C THR A 171 10.21 5.04 8.60
N PRO A 172 10.14 4.08 7.64
CA PRO A 172 10.74 2.78 7.85
C PRO A 172 12.27 2.91 7.86
N LEU A 173 12.92 2.50 8.96
CA LEU A 173 14.37 2.51 9.09
C LEU A 173 14.97 1.28 8.45
N ILE A 174 15.57 1.45 7.28
CA ILE A 174 16.20 0.37 6.52
C ILE A 174 17.71 0.45 6.72
N PRO A 175 18.32 -0.54 7.40
CA PRO A 175 19.76 -0.56 7.68
C PRO A 175 20.62 -0.35 6.42
N GLY A 176 21.55 0.59 6.49
CA GLY A 176 22.44 0.94 5.38
C GLY A 176 21.79 1.70 4.21
N VAL A 177 20.52 2.08 4.31
CA VAL A 177 19.79 2.81 3.27
C VAL A 177 19.41 4.21 3.73
N ASN A 178 18.64 4.34 4.81
CA ASN A 178 18.12 5.61 5.30
C ASN A 178 18.25 5.80 6.82
N ASP A 179 19.01 4.94 7.50
CA ASP A 179 19.23 4.93 8.95
C ASP A 179 20.36 5.86 9.41
N GLY A 180 21.01 6.57 8.48
CA GLY A 180 22.08 7.52 8.77
C GLY A 180 21.58 8.73 9.56
N ARG A 181 22.36 9.16 10.57
CA ARG A 181 22.02 10.29 11.45
C ARG A 181 21.73 11.59 10.67
N GLU A 182 22.47 11.86 9.61
CA GLU A 182 22.31 13.03 8.77
C GLU A 182 20.95 13.01 8.08
N GLN A 183 20.59 11.89 7.46
CA GLN A 183 19.30 11.72 6.77
C GLN A 183 18.11 11.87 7.72
N LEU A 184 18.21 11.32 8.93
CA LEU A 184 17.16 11.48 9.94
C LEU A 184 17.05 12.94 10.41
N SER A 185 18.20 13.63 10.55
CA SER A 185 18.20 15.05 10.88
C SER A 185 17.54 15.91 9.81
N GLU A 186 17.78 15.62 8.53
CA GLU A 186 17.11 16.30 7.41
C GLU A 186 15.60 16.10 7.44
N ILE A 187 15.13 14.86 7.71
CA ILE A 187 13.70 14.58 7.88
C ILE A 187 13.13 15.42 9.00
N VAL A 188 13.74 15.42 10.19
CA VAL A 188 13.27 16.20 11.34
C VAL A 188 13.23 17.70 11.04
N GLN A 189 14.25 18.25 10.35
CA GLN A 189 14.25 19.65 9.93
C GLN A 189 13.12 19.98 8.96
N PHE A 190 12.81 19.08 8.04
CA PHE A 190 11.67 19.23 7.13
C PHE A 190 10.34 19.19 7.89
N LEU A 191 10.14 18.21 8.76
CA LEU A 191 8.91 17.99 9.52
C LEU A 191 8.57 19.15 10.46
N ARG A 192 9.58 19.83 11.04
CA ARG A 192 9.36 21.02 11.89
C ARG A 192 8.66 22.18 11.17
N ARG A 193 8.55 22.12 9.85
CA ARG A 193 7.90 23.15 9.02
C ARG A 193 6.41 22.84 8.76
N LEU A 194 5.92 21.70 9.23
CA LEU A 194 4.55 21.25 9.00
C LEU A 194 3.64 21.70 10.15
N PRO A 195 2.66 22.60 9.89
CA PRO A 195 1.74 23.09 10.94
C PRO A 195 0.88 22.00 11.56
N SER A 196 0.46 21.00 10.80
CA SER A 196 -0.43 19.91 11.25
C SER A 196 0.28 18.62 11.65
N LEU A 197 1.62 18.66 11.84
CA LEU A 197 2.35 17.50 12.32
C LEU A 197 1.92 17.14 13.75
N ALA A 198 1.27 15.99 13.90
CA ALA A 198 0.86 15.46 15.19
C ALA A 198 1.94 14.56 15.82
N ASP A 199 2.59 13.73 15.00
CA ASP A 199 3.60 12.79 15.48
C ASP A 199 4.56 12.38 14.35
N TYR A 200 5.76 11.90 14.75
CA TYR A 200 6.74 11.31 13.85
C TYR A 200 7.21 9.95 14.39
N GLU A 201 6.97 8.91 13.63
CA GLU A 201 7.25 7.53 14.01
C GLU A 201 8.36 6.92 13.15
N LEU A 202 9.34 6.31 13.80
CA LEU A 202 10.35 5.48 13.16
C LEU A 202 9.92 4.02 13.26
N LEU A 203 9.72 3.37 12.10
CA LEU A 203 9.31 1.98 12.03
C LEU A 203 10.55 1.09 11.83
N PRO A 204 10.81 0.10 12.68
CA PRO A 204 11.87 -0.88 12.42
C PRO A 204 11.64 -1.58 11.06
N TYR A 205 12.73 -1.84 10.34
CA TYR A 205 12.66 -2.59 9.09
C TYR A 205 12.04 -3.98 9.30
N HIS A 206 11.20 -4.38 8.38
CA HIS A 206 10.70 -5.75 8.26
C HIS A 206 10.62 -6.17 6.79
N ASN A 207 10.76 -7.46 6.51
CA ASN A 207 10.76 -8.02 5.17
C ASN A 207 9.38 -8.56 4.70
N TRP A 208 8.29 -8.19 5.36
CA TRP A 208 6.93 -8.68 5.03
C TRP A 208 6.50 -8.37 3.59
N GLY A 209 7.10 -7.33 2.98
CA GLY A 209 6.87 -6.98 1.58
C GLY A 209 7.39 -8.03 0.58
N GLU A 210 8.36 -8.88 0.93
CA GLU A 210 8.96 -9.88 0.04
C GLU A 210 7.90 -10.79 -0.61
N GLY A 211 6.90 -11.20 0.17
CA GLY A 211 5.79 -12.00 -0.32
C GLY A 211 5.02 -11.36 -1.47
N LYS A 212 4.79 -10.04 -1.41
CA LYS A 212 4.11 -9.27 -2.47
C LYS A 212 4.96 -9.19 -3.74
N TYR A 213 6.28 -8.96 -3.61
CA TYR A 213 7.22 -8.97 -4.76
C TYR A 213 7.20 -10.31 -5.47
N ARG A 214 7.25 -11.42 -4.71
CA ARG A 214 7.18 -12.78 -5.26
C ARG A 214 5.88 -13.04 -6.01
N GLN A 215 4.73 -12.58 -5.46
CA GLN A 215 3.43 -12.69 -6.12
C GLN A 215 3.35 -11.89 -7.43
N LEU A 216 4.07 -10.77 -7.50
CA LEU A 216 4.17 -9.95 -8.71
C LEU A 216 5.23 -10.46 -9.70
N GLY A 217 5.99 -11.52 -9.36
CA GLY A 217 7.10 -12.02 -10.17
C GLY A 217 8.28 -11.04 -10.24
N ARG A 218 8.47 -10.22 -9.20
CA ARG A 218 9.55 -9.22 -9.09
C ARG A 218 10.59 -9.68 -8.08
N SER A 219 11.85 -9.32 -8.32
CA SER A 219 12.93 -9.47 -7.34
C SER A 219 12.77 -8.46 -6.21
N TYR A 220 12.94 -8.92 -4.96
CA TYR A 220 12.89 -8.04 -3.80
C TYR A 220 14.21 -7.26 -3.67
N PRO A 221 14.20 -5.90 -3.69
CA PRO A 221 15.43 -5.10 -3.71
C PRO A 221 16.30 -5.23 -2.46
N LEU A 222 15.69 -5.63 -1.34
CA LEU A 222 16.34 -5.79 -0.04
C LEU A 222 16.50 -7.28 0.34
N ALA A 223 16.59 -8.16 -0.66
CA ALA A 223 16.79 -9.60 -0.43
C ALA A 223 18.10 -9.84 0.35
N GLY A 224 18.01 -10.59 1.44
CA GLY A 224 19.15 -10.87 2.33
C GLY A 224 19.40 -9.84 3.42
N LEU A 225 18.59 -8.76 3.48
CA LEU A 225 18.61 -7.86 4.63
C LEU A 225 17.72 -8.45 5.74
N GLU A 226 18.32 -8.77 6.88
CA GLU A 226 17.58 -9.30 8.03
C GLU A 226 16.95 -8.15 8.83
N PRO A 227 15.73 -8.34 9.35
CA PRO A 227 15.14 -7.43 10.34
C PRO A 227 15.98 -7.34 11.60
N PRO A 228 16.05 -6.18 12.27
CA PRO A 228 16.77 -6.02 13.54
C PRO A 228 16.14 -6.82 14.69
#